data_52eb9b98d73888f895bfce56ccb02ea6
#
_entry.id   52eb9b98d73888f895bfce56ccb02ea6
#
_cell.length_a   1.000
_cell.length_b   1.000
_cell.length_c   1.000
_cell.angle_alpha   90.00
_cell.angle_beta   90.00
_cell.angle_gamma   90.00
#
_symmetry.space_group_name_H-M   'P 1'
#
loop_
_entity.id
_entity.type
_entity.pdbx_description
1 polymer ?
#
loop_
_entity_poly.entity_id
_entity_poly.type
_entity_poly.pdbx_seq_one_letter_code
_entity_poly.pdbx_strand_id
1 'polypeptide(L)'
;MALTGEPPDPTRRYAWLSFLQWLPVGLTIVPMVLLLLERGFSLAEVAALGAISAVTVGVLELPTGGLADVIGRKPVLIASAVAHAVALLLLALSGSFALLAVSAALRGIARALSSGPLEAWYVDTAQAVRGSDDSSYLTSGLARGEVAASIALAVGTVAGGLLPLPLSDLGLPVPPLAIPVLAAAAVEVLRLGVTARIPDVPGASTSLGSVLRSVPATIGAGLRLGAGNALVLRLLLIGSATGVTLGVTELVTPGWLGELASQPERAALAYAALATVGFAADALGALLAPVARRRLQTPARASAAVTAIALAGSLGLVAASSMGGLPALACAGTAYVAVFLGLGAAGPPLGELLHGQVDSQKRATLLSLQSLVFQITGAGAAVLAGWLTVRTGPSAGFAVATASMAAALAMLASMTSRAAPPETAGG
;
A
#
# COMPACT_ATOMS: atom_id res chain seq x y z
N MET A 1 -38.49 -27.00 14.39
CA MET A 1 -38.55 -25.62 13.88
C MET A 1 -37.24 -25.37 13.12
N ALA A 2 -37.24 -25.71 11.82
CA ALA A 2 -36.07 -25.60 10.97
C ALA A 2 -35.84 -24.11 10.65
N LEU A 3 -34.74 -23.57 11.09
CA LEU A 3 -34.24 -22.27 10.64
C LEU A 3 -33.80 -22.46 9.20
N THR A 4 -34.69 -22.18 8.27
CA THR A 4 -34.37 -22.00 6.85
C THR A 4 -33.59 -20.67 6.69
N GLY A 5 -32.33 -20.66 7.13
CA GLY A 5 -31.44 -19.57 6.88
C GLY A 5 -30.97 -19.69 5.43
N GLU A 6 -31.41 -18.78 4.56
CA GLU A 6 -30.72 -18.55 3.30
C GLU A 6 -29.22 -18.46 3.54
N PRO A 7 -28.40 -19.11 2.71
CA PRO A 7 -26.95 -19.00 2.84
C PRO A 7 -26.58 -17.51 2.82
N PRO A 8 -25.84 -17.02 3.82
CA PRO A 8 -25.55 -15.57 3.92
C PRO A 8 -24.86 -15.09 2.63
N ASP A 9 -25.34 -13.96 2.12
CA ASP A 9 -24.93 -13.33 0.87
C ASP A 9 -23.39 -13.29 0.73
N PRO A 10 -22.82 -13.87 -0.35
CA PRO A 10 -21.37 -13.85 -0.59
C PRO A 10 -20.77 -12.46 -0.55
N THR A 11 -21.48 -11.44 -1.02
CA THR A 11 -21.05 -10.04 -1.02
C THR A 11 -20.85 -9.51 0.39
N ARG A 12 -21.77 -9.82 1.32
CA ARG A 12 -21.65 -9.40 2.72
C ARG A 12 -20.44 -10.07 3.40
N ARG A 13 -20.22 -11.36 3.14
CA ARG A 13 -19.05 -12.08 3.67
C ARG A 13 -17.75 -11.51 3.11
N TYR A 14 -17.70 -11.22 1.83
CA TYR A 14 -16.55 -10.61 1.17
C TYR A 14 -16.22 -9.24 1.77
N ALA A 15 -17.21 -8.37 1.92
CA ALA A 15 -17.02 -7.07 2.54
C ALA A 15 -16.49 -7.17 3.99
N TRP A 16 -17.03 -8.11 4.79
CA TRP A 16 -16.53 -8.36 6.14
C TRP A 16 -15.10 -8.88 6.17
N LEU A 17 -14.74 -9.80 5.30
CA LEU A 17 -13.38 -10.33 5.20
C LEU A 17 -12.39 -9.25 4.71
N SER A 18 -12.80 -8.42 3.75
CA SER A 18 -12.02 -7.25 3.31
C SER A 18 -11.80 -6.26 4.46
N PHE A 19 -12.84 -5.97 5.25
CA PHE A 19 -12.73 -5.13 6.43
C PHE A 19 -11.74 -5.72 7.45
N LEU A 20 -11.89 -7.01 7.82
CA LEU A 20 -11.02 -7.68 8.78
C LEU A 20 -9.57 -7.83 8.28
N GLN A 21 -9.34 -7.89 6.97
CA GLN A 21 -8.00 -7.95 6.37
C GLN A 21 -7.27 -6.61 6.45
N TRP A 22 -7.97 -5.49 6.26
CA TRP A 22 -7.35 -4.17 6.21
C TRP A 22 -7.33 -3.43 7.56
N LEU A 23 -8.21 -3.79 8.50
CA LEU A 23 -8.23 -3.18 9.83
C LEU A 23 -6.90 -3.35 10.61
N PRO A 24 -6.24 -4.54 10.62
CA PRO A 24 -4.92 -4.70 11.24
C PRO A 24 -3.85 -3.83 10.59
N VAL A 25 -3.91 -3.64 9.27
CA VAL A 25 -2.99 -2.75 8.55
C VAL A 25 -3.16 -1.32 9.05
N GLY A 26 -4.40 -0.81 9.10
CA GLY A 26 -4.69 0.53 9.63
C GLY A 26 -4.21 0.71 11.06
N LEU A 27 -4.52 -0.25 11.96
CA LEU A 27 -4.10 -0.22 13.37
C LEU A 27 -2.59 -0.14 13.55
N THR A 28 -1.80 -0.64 12.60
CA THR A 28 -0.33 -0.71 12.70
C THR A 28 0.40 0.41 11.97
N ILE A 29 -0.21 1.08 11.00
CA ILE A 29 0.43 2.16 10.22
C ILE A 29 1.07 3.21 11.13
N VAL A 30 0.32 3.65 12.13
CA VAL A 30 0.75 4.75 13.01
C VAL A 30 1.77 4.28 14.05
N PRO A 31 1.49 3.25 14.88
CA PRO A 31 2.37 2.93 15.99
C PRO A 31 3.65 2.19 15.59
N MET A 32 3.69 1.53 14.43
CA MET A 32 4.78 0.62 14.09
C MET A 32 6.16 1.28 14.11
N VAL A 33 6.33 2.40 13.42
CA VAL A 33 7.63 3.10 13.36
C VAL A 33 7.97 3.66 14.73
N LEU A 34 7.02 4.32 15.40
CA LEU A 34 7.22 4.93 16.72
C LEU A 34 7.55 3.90 17.79
N LEU A 35 6.88 2.74 17.80
CA LEU A 35 7.15 1.64 18.71
C LEU A 35 8.59 1.10 18.55
N LEU A 36 9.07 1.00 17.33
CA LEU A 36 10.43 0.53 17.06
C LEU A 36 11.47 1.59 17.46
N LEU A 37 11.21 2.87 17.23
CA LEU A 37 12.06 3.96 17.70
C LEU A 37 12.09 4.04 19.22
N GLU A 38 10.94 3.89 19.90
CA GLU A 38 10.84 3.81 21.37
C GLU A 38 11.68 2.65 21.94
N ARG A 39 11.79 1.54 21.21
CA ARG A 39 12.66 0.40 21.57
C ARG A 39 14.14 0.61 21.28
N GLY A 40 14.53 1.79 20.78
CA GLY A 40 15.91 2.16 20.52
C GLY A 40 16.43 1.77 19.13
N PHE A 41 15.59 1.27 18.23
CA PHE A 41 16.01 1.03 16.84
C PHE A 41 16.12 2.34 16.07
N SER A 42 17.15 2.46 15.25
CA SER A 42 17.31 3.60 14.34
C SER A 42 16.29 3.54 13.18
N LEU A 43 16.00 4.69 12.59
CA LEU A 43 15.13 4.77 11.43
C LEU A 43 15.65 3.93 10.24
N ALA A 44 16.97 3.76 10.12
CA ALA A 44 17.60 2.90 9.12
C ALA A 44 17.29 1.41 9.37
N GLU A 45 17.29 0.94 10.63
CA GLU A 45 16.91 -0.42 10.99
C GLU A 45 15.41 -0.65 10.75
N VAL A 46 14.56 0.32 11.08
CA VAL A 46 13.12 0.26 10.77
C VAL A 46 12.89 0.15 9.27
N ALA A 47 13.61 0.93 8.47
CA ALA A 47 13.57 0.85 7.01
C ALA A 47 14.03 -0.52 6.49
N ALA A 48 15.08 -1.10 7.08
CA ALA A 48 15.56 -2.44 6.72
C ALA A 48 14.49 -3.52 6.99
N LEU A 49 13.76 -3.43 8.11
CA LEU A 49 12.62 -4.31 8.39
C LEU A 49 11.50 -4.15 7.35
N GLY A 50 11.19 -2.92 6.94
CA GLY A 50 10.27 -2.64 5.83
C GLY A 50 10.72 -3.26 4.52
N ALA A 51 12.01 -3.16 4.20
CA ALA A 51 12.61 -3.75 3.00
C ALA A 51 12.54 -5.29 3.02
N ILE A 52 12.77 -5.94 4.17
CA ILE A 52 12.59 -7.39 4.31
C ILE A 52 11.16 -7.78 3.95
N SER A 53 10.15 -7.07 4.47
CA SER A 53 8.75 -7.33 4.16
C SER A 53 8.45 -7.15 2.66
N ALA A 54 8.89 -6.04 2.07
CA ALA A 54 8.65 -5.71 0.65
C ALA A 54 9.33 -6.72 -0.30
N VAL A 55 10.57 -7.12 -0.04
CA VAL A 55 11.26 -8.15 -0.80
C VAL A 55 10.54 -9.50 -0.70
N THR A 56 10.07 -9.85 0.51
CA THR A 56 9.32 -11.09 0.73
C THR A 56 8.01 -11.09 -0.07
N VAL A 57 7.27 -9.97 -0.08
CA VAL A 57 6.08 -9.82 -0.93
C VAL A 57 6.45 -9.99 -2.40
N GLY A 58 7.44 -9.24 -2.89
CA GLY A 58 7.84 -9.26 -4.30
C GLY A 58 8.28 -10.64 -4.80
N VAL A 59 8.96 -11.42 -3.96
CA VAL A 59 9.39 -12.78 -4.30
C VAL A 59 8.22 -13.77 -4.29
N LEU A 60 7.27 -13.60 -3.37
CA LEU A 60 6.21 -14.59 -3.13
C LEU A 60 4.90 -14.28 -3.85
N GLU A 61 4.64 -13.04 -4.29
CA GLU A 61 3.36 -12.63 -4.87
C GLU A 61 2.96 -13.49 -6.09
N LEU A 62 3.90 -13.79 -6.99
CA LEU A 62 3.65 -14.65 -8.14
C LEU A 62 3.43 -16.12 -7.76
N PRO A 63 4.29 -16.75 -6.92
CA PRO A 63 4.06 -18.14 -6.48
C PRO A 63 2.76 -18.35 -5.71
N THR A 64 2.37 -17.39 -4.87
CA THR A 64 1.20 -17.55 -4.00
C THR A 64 -0.13 -17.41 -4.75
N GLY A 65 -0.19 -16.63 -5.83
CA GLY A 65 -1.34 -16.60 -6.72
C GLY A 65 -1.65 -17.99 -7.28
N GLY A 66 -0.62 -18.67 -7.83
CA GLY A 66 -0.77 -20.04 -8.31
C GLY A 66 -0.99 -21.09 -7.21
N LEU A 67 -0.48 -20.85 -5.99
CA LEU A 67 -0.73 -21.74 -4.85
C LEU A 67 -2.21 -21.81 -4.50
N ALA A 68 -2.91 -20.67 -4.51
CA ALA A 68 -4.35 -20.59 -4.26
C ALA A 68 -5.18 -21.37 -5.29
N ASP A 69 -4.69 -21.48 -6.52
CA ASP A 69 -5.32 -22.28 -7.57
C ASP A 69 -5.15 -23.79 -7.35
N VAL A 70 -4.07 -24.21 -6.66
CA VAL A 70 -3.79 -25.63 -6.41
C VAL A 70 -4.45 -26.15 -5.16
N ILE A 71 -4.27 -25.47 -4.01
CA ILE A 71 -4.74 -25.95 -2.70
C ILE A 71 -6.08 -25.36 -2.27
N GLY A 72 -6.65 -24.48 -3.09
CA GLY A 72 -7.89 -23.75 -2.79
C GLY A 72 -7.68 -22.41 -2.09
N ARG A 73 -8.68 -21.55 -2.19
CA ARG A 73 -8.62 -20.17 -1.68
C ARG A 73 -8.61 -20.12 -0.15
N LYS A 74 -9.46 -20.93 0.49
CA LYS A 74 -9.66 -20.94 1.95
C LYS A 74 -8.39 -21.33 2.73
N PRO A 75 -7.66 -22.42 2.43
CA PRO A 75 -6.41 -22.75 3.13
C PRO A 75 -5.35 -21.65 3.04
N VAL A 76 -5.24 -20.99 1.89
CA VAL A 76 -4.29 -19.88 1.68
C VAL A 76 -4.66 -18.67 2.54
N LEU A 77 -5.94 -18.30 2.61
CA LEU A 77 -6.43 -17.22 3.47
C LEU A 77 -6.24 -17.53 4.97
N ILE A 78 -6.42 -18.79 5.38
CA ILE A 78 -6.13 -19.24 6.74
C ILE A 78 -4.64 -19.10 7.05
N ALA A 79 -3.77 -19.59 6.16
CA ALA A 79 -2.32 -19.46 6.33
C ALA A 79 -1.86 -18.00 6.40
N SER A 80 -2.46 -17.12 5.59
CA SER A 80 -2.23 -15.67 5.65
C SER A 80 -2.60 -15.11 7.03
N ALA A 81 -3.79 -15.43 7.56
CA ALA A 81 -4.24 -14.92 8.86
C ALA A 81 -3.32 -15.39 10.01
N VAL A 82 -2.93 -16.66 10.00
CA VAL A 82 -2.00 -17.21 11.00
C VAL A 82 -0.63 -16.51 10.92
N ALA A 83 -0.06 -16.43 9.72
CA ALA A 83 1.23 -15.76 9.52
C ALA A 83 1.21 -14.30 9.99
N HIS A 84 0.13 -13.56 9.67
CA HIS A 84 -0.01 -12.17 10.08
C HIS A 84 -0.21 -12.02 11.59
N ALA A 85 -1.04 -12.85 12.22
CA ALA A 85 -1.22 -12.84 13.67
C ALA A 85 0.11 -13.09 14.42
N VAL A 86 0.88 -14.11 14.00
CA VAL A 86 2.20 -14.39 14.57
C VAL A 86 3.17 -13.21 14.35
N ALA A 87 3.17 -12.65 13.15
CA ALA A 87 4.01 -11.48 12.83
C ALA A 87 3.69 -10.29 13.75
N LEU A 88 2.42 -9.99 13.96
CA LEU A 88 1.97 -8.88 14.82
C LEU A 88 2.31 -9.13 16.30
N LEU A 89 2.19 -10.37 16.79
CA LEU A 89 2.62 -10.72 18.15
C LEU A 89 4.13 -10.54 18.32
N LEU A 90 4.94 -10.98 17.35
CA LEU A 90 6.38 -10.74 17.36
C LEU A 90 6.70 -9.24 17.33
N LEU A 91 6.01 -8.46 16.50
CA LEU A 91 6.18 -7.01 16.44
C LEU A 91 5.83 -6.34 17.77
N ALA A 92 4.72 -6.75 18.40
CA ALA A 92 4.26 -6.16 19.66
C ALA A 92 5.15 -6.48 20.85
N LEU A 93 5.73 -7.67 20.91
CA LEU A 93 6.36 -8.22 22.12
C LEU A 93 7.89 -8.31 22.05
N SER A 94 8.48 -8.28 20.85
CA SER A 94 9.94 -8.48 20.71
C SER A 94 10.74 -7.18 20.75
N GLY A 95 11.87 -7.21 21.45
CA GLY A 95 12.92 -6.19 21.39
C GLY A 95 14.16 -6.60 20.59
N SER A 96 14.16 -7.79 19.95
CA SER A 96 15.29 -8.30 19.17
C SER A 96 15.12 -8.00 17.68
N PHE A 97 16.15 -7.41 17.04
CA PHE A 97 16.14 -7.16 15.60
C PHE A 97 15.89 -8.45 14.79
N ALA A 98 16.49 -9.58 15.20
CA ALA A 98 16.31 -10.85 14.49
C ALA A 98 14.85 -11.33 14.51
N LEU A 99 14.16 -11.23 15.67
CA LEU A 99 12.74 -11.59 15.76
C LEU A 99 11.85 -10.59 15.03
N LEU A 100 12.21 -9.32 15.01
CA LEU A 100 11.52 -8.31 14.22
C LEU A 100 11.72 -8.52 12.70
N ALA A 101 12.89 -9.00 12.28
CA ALA A 101 13.13 -9.41 10.89
C ALA A 101 12.27 -10.62 10.49
N VAL A 102 12.10 -11.60 11.40
CA VAL A 102 11.14 -12.71 11.20
C VAL A 102 9.71 -12.18 11.12
N SER A 103 9.32 -11.25 12.02
CA SER A 103 8.02 -10.58 11.94
C SER A 103 7.81 -9.90 10.59
N ALA A 104 8.80 -9.16 10.09
CA ALA A 104 8.74 -8.47 8.80
C ALA A 104 8.59 -9.46 7.63
N ALA A 105 9.34 -10.56 7.63
CA ALA A 105 9.21 -11.62 6.64
C ALA A 105 7.81 -12.28 6.70
N LEU A 106 7.31 -12.60 7.89
CA LEU A 106 5.96 -13.17 8.06
C LEU A 106 4.87 -12.20 7.61
N ARG A 107 5.00 -10.88 7.82
CA ARG A 107 4.09 -9.87 7.26
C ARG A 107 4.11 -9.89 5.74
N GLY A 108 5.31 -10.00 5.14
CA GLY A 108 5.46 -10.15 3.70
C GLY A 108 4.79 -11.42 3.15
N ILE A 109 4.99 -12.56 3.82
CA ILE A 109 4.33 -13.83 3.50
C ILE A 109 2.80 -13.68 3.59
N ALA A 110 2.29 -13.13 4.69
CA ALA A 110 0.87 -12.94 4.91
C ALA A 110 0.24 -12.05 3.83
N ARG A 111 0.93 -10.97 3.45
CA ARG A 111 0.50 -10.07 2.37
C ARG A 111 0.44 -10.78 1.03
N ALA A 112 1.49 -11.52 0.66
CA ALA A 112 1.53 -12.28 -0.58
C ALA A 112 0.43 -13.35 -0.65
N LEU A 113 0.16 -14.05 0.46
CA LEU A 113 -0.91 -15.06 0.56
C LEU A 113 -2.32 -14.46 0.52
N SER A 114 -2.51 -13.19 0.87
CA SER A 114 -3.82 -12.53 0.88
C SER A 114 -4.12 -11.76 -0.41
N SER A 115 -3.10 -11.42 -1.18
CA SER A 115 -3.22 -10.66 -2.42
C SER A 115 -3.89 -11.51 -3.51
N GLY A 116 -5.13 -11.20 -3.84
CA GLY A 116 -5.94 -11.88 -4.84
C GLY A 116 -6.83 -13.04 -4.37
N PRO A 117 -6.42 -13.96 -3.46
CA PRO A 117 -7.26 -15.11 -3.11
C PRO A 117 -8.62 -14.77 -2.51
N LEU A 118 -8.74 -13.66 -1.77
CA LEU A 118 -10.02 -13.22 -1.20
C LEU A 118 -11.00 -12.75 -2.28
N GLU A 119 -10.51 -11.96 -3.23
CA GLU A 119 -11.28 -11.49 -4.37
C GLU A 119 -11.69 -12.66 -5.26
N ALA A 120 -10.75 -13.56 -5.59
CA ALA A 120 -11.02 -14.77 -6.35
C ALA A 120 -12.06 -15.66 -5.68
N TRP A 121 -11.98 -15.85 -4.35
CA TRP A 121 -12.99 -16.58 -3.58
C TRP A 121 -14.38 -15.95 -3.73
N TYR A 122 -14.46 -14.61 -3.69
CA TYR A 122 -15.73 -13.92 -3.87
C TYR A 122 -16.29 -14.15 -5.28
N VAL A 123 -15.47 -13.97 -6.32
CA VAL A 123 -15.88 -14.16 -7.71
C VAL A 123 -16.39 -15.58 -7.94
N ASP A 124 -15.62 -16.60 -7.52
CA ASP A 124 -15.98 -18.02 -7.66
C ASP A 124 -17.29 -18.32 -6.92
N THR A 125 -17.46 -17.83 -5.68
CA THR A 125 -18.67 -18.06 -4.89
C THR A 125 -19.88 -17.33 -5.45
N ALA A 126 -19.72 -16.11 -5.90
CA ALA A 126 -20.80 -15.30 -6.49
C ALA A 126 -21.29 -15.92 -7.80
N GLN A 127 -20.38 -16.38 -8.66
CA GLN A 127 -20.73 -17.08 -9.90
C GLN A 127 -21.44 -18.41 -9.63
N ALA A 128 -21.04 -19.16 -8.60
CA ALA A 128 -21.72 -20.39 -8.21
C ALA A 128 -23.16 -20.16 -7.73
N VAL A 129 -23.47 -18.98 -7.13
CA VAL A 129 -24.81 -18.66 -6.60
C VAL A 129 -25.71 -18.00 -7.66
N ARG A 130 -25.17 -17.11 -8.51
CA ARG A 130 -25.94 -16.27 -9.43
C ARG A 130 -25.73 -16.61 -10.91
N GLY A 131 -24.79 -17.49 -11.24
CA GLY A 131 -24.36 -17.72 -12.63
C GLY A 131 -23.30 -16.74 -13.12
N SER A 132 -22.65 -17.07 -14.24
CA SER A 132 -21.52 -16.28 -14.78
C SER A 132 -21.93 -14.95 -15.43
N ASP A 133 -23.21 -14.74 -15.71
CA ASP A 133 -23.67 -13.66 -16.58
C ASP A 133 -24.05 -12.37 -15.85
N ASP A 134 -24.12 -12.38 -14.50
CA ASP A 134 -24.46 -11.18 -13.71
C ASP A 134 -23.21 -10.36 -13.37
N SER A 135 -22.65 -9.70 -14.39
CA SER A 135 -21.49 -8.82 -14.24
C SER A 135 -21.75 -7.63 -13.30
N SER A 136 -23.02 -7.18 -13.20
CA SER A 136 -23.38 -6.05 -12.34
C SER A 136 -23.33 -6.43 -10.86
N TYR A 137 -23.75 -7.64 -10.51
CA TYR A 137 -23.63 -8.19 -9.15
C TYR A 137 -22.17 -8.33 -8.72
N LEU A 138 -21.32 -8.89 -9.58
CA LEU A 138 -19.88 -9.02 -9.32
C LEU A 138 -19.23 -7.67 -9.09
N THR A 139 -19.45 -6.71 -9.99
CA THR A 139 -18.87 -5.37 -9.89
C THR A 139 -19.32 -4.63 -8.62
N SER A 140 -20.62 -4.73 -8.28
CA SER A 140 -21.14 -4.10 -7.06
C SER A 140 -20.59 -4.71 -5.80
N GLY A 141 -20.36 -6.03 -5.79
CA GLY A 141 -19.77 -6.71 -4.63
C GLY A 141 -18.29 -6.41 -4.46
N LEU A 142 -17.51 -6.38 -5.54
CA LEU A 142 -16.10 -5.95 -5.52
C LEU A 142 -15.99 -4.51 -4.99
N ALA A 143 -16.84 -3.60 -5.47
CA ALA A 143 -16.86 -2.23 -4.98
C ALA A 143 -17.18 -2.13 -3.46
N ARG A 144 -18.10 -2.98 -2.95
CA ARG A 144 -18.40 -3.02 -1.51
C ARG A 144 -17.20 -3.54 -0.69
N GLY A 145 -16.43 -4.49 -1.23
CA GLY A 145 -15.19 -4.96 -0.60
C GLY A 145 -14.15 -3.85 -0.50
N GLU A 146 -13.95 -3.09 -1.56
CA GLU A 146 -13.02 -1.94 -1.59
C GLU A 146 -13.45 -0.83 -0.61
N VAL A 147 -14.74 -0.51 -0.56
CA VAL A 147 -15.28 0.44 0.43
C VAL A 147 -15.04 -0.05 1.86
N ALA A 148 -15.28 -1.34 2.12
CA ALA A 148 -15.05 -1.94 3.43
C ALA A 148 -13.56 -1.90 3.82
N ALA A 149 -12.66 -2.18 2.88
CA ALA A 149 -11.21 -2.09 3.06
C ALA A 149 -10.76 -0.66 3.38
N SER A 150 -11.26 0.33 2.64
CA SER A 150 -10.95 1.75 2.85
C SER A 150 -11.45 2.25 4.21
N ILE A 151 -12.67 1.87 4.61
CA ILE A 151 -13.22 2.20 5.94
C ILE A 151 -12.36 1.55 7.04
N ALA A 152 -11.98 0.28 6.87
CA ALA A 152 -11.16 -0.43 7.83
C ALA A 152 -9.78 0.23 8.01
N LEU A 153 -9.16 0.63 6.90
CA LEU A 153 -7.87 1.34 6.92
C LEU A 153 -8.00 2.68 7.65
N ALA A 154 -9.02 3.48 7.35
CA ALA A 154 -9.24 4.76 7.98
C ALA A 154 -9.53 4.62 9.50
N VAL A 155 -10.47 3.74 9.87
CA VAL A 155 -10.83 3.47 11.27
C VAL A 155 -9.62 2.93 12.03
N GLY A 156 -8.89 1.98 11.43
CA GLY A 156 -7.68 1.41 12.01
C GLY A 156 -6.60 2.47 12.24
N THR A 157 -6.34 3.35 11.27
CA THR A 157 -5.34 4.43 11.39
C THR A 157 -5.69 5.40 12.52
N VAL A 158 -6.94 5.83 12.60
CA VAL A 158 -7.41 6.69 13.70
C VAL A 158 -7.29 5.96 15.05
N ALA A 159 -7.75 4.72 15.14
CA ALA A 159 -7.65 3.92 16.36
C ALA A 159 -6.20 3.65 16.77
N GLY A 160 -5.31 3.36 15.79
CA GLY A 160 -3.88 3.15 16.02
C GLY A 160 -3.17 4.36 16.64
N GLY A 161 -3.63 5.58 16.30
CA GLY A 161 -3.10 6.81 16.89
C GLY A 161 -3.75 7.21 18.21
N LEU A 162 -5.05 6.90 18.39
CA LEU A 162 -5.80 7.30 19.61
C LEU A 162 -5.64 6.33 20.78
N LEU A 163 -5.58 5.02 20.53
CA LEU A 163 -5.53 3.99 21.58
C LEU A 163 -4.36 4.14 22.57
N PRO A 164 -3.14 4.54 22.17
CA PRO A 164 -2.03 4.68 23.10
C PRO A 164 -2.23 5.78 24.15
N LEU A 165 -2.94 6.88 23.81
CA LEU A 165 -3.07 8.07 24.66
C LEU A 165 -3.67 7.81 26.04
N PRO A 166 -4.88 7.22 26.19
CA PRO A 166 -5.47 7.02 27.50
C PRO A 166 -4.78 5.93 28.32
N LEU A 167 -3.83 5.20 27.72
CA LEU A 167 -3.17 4.04 28.29
C LEU A 167 -1.74 4.36 28.76
N SER A 168 -1.22 5.56 28.42
CA SER A 168 0.14 6.00 28.76
C SER A 168 0.43 6.02 30.27
N ASP A 169 -0.59 6.37 31.08
CA ASP A 169 -0.41 6.54 32.53
C ASP A 169 -0.79 5.31 33.36
N LEU A 170 -1.20 4.20 32.71
CA LEU A 170 -1.72 3.01 33.42
C LEU A 170 -0.65 2.02 33.90
N GLY A 171 0.65 2.28 33.64
CA GLY A 171 1.73 1.39 34.08
C GLY A 171 1.61 -0.05 33.54
N LEU A 172 1.17 -0.20 32.30
CA LEU A 172 0.98 -1.50 31.67
C LEU A 172 2.31 -2.24 31.44
N PRO A 173 2.29 -3.59 31.41
CA PRO A 173 3.52 -4.38 31.21
C PRO A 173 4.07 -4.29 29.78
N VAL A 174 3.37 -3.61 28.88
CA VAL A 174 3.78 -3.38 27.49
C VAL A 174 3.70 -1.89 27.16
N PRO A 175 4.55 -1.39 26.25
CA PRO A 175 4.46 0.01 25.79
C PRO A 175 3.06 0.34 25.25
N PRO A 176 2.50 1.53 25.51
CA PRO A 176 1.20 1.93 24.99
C PRO A 176 1.08 1.80 23.48
N LEU A 177 2.15 2.08 22.73
CA LEU A 177 2.23 1.90 21.27
C LEU A 177 2.14 0.43 20.81
N ALA A 178 2.39 -0.56 21.68
CA ALA A 178 2.22 -1.96 21.35
C ALA A 178 0.74 -2.41 21.39
N ILE A 179 -0.15 -1.65 22.07
CA ILE A 179 -1.55 -2.03 22.27
C ILE A 179 -2.33 -2.07 20.95
N PRO A 180 -2.25 -1.08 20.05
CA PRO A 180 -2.88 -1.18 18.73
C PRO A 180 -2.37 -2.36 17.91
N VAL A 181 -1.08 -2.73 18.07
CA VAL A 181 -0.48 -3.89 17.38
C VAL A 181 -1.05 -5.20 17.93
N LEU A 182 -1.24 -5.30 19.25
CA LEU A 182 -1.90 -6.45 19.89
C LEU A 182 -3.39 -6.53 19.51
N ALA A 183 -4.07 -5.39 19.42
CA ALA A 183 -5.44 -5.33 18.91
C ALA A 183 -5.52 -5.81 17.46
N ALA A 184 -4.56 -5.43 16.62
CA ALA A 184 -4.44 -5.93 15.25
C ALA A 184 -4.25 -7.44 15.20
N ALA A 185 -3.43 -8.02 16.10
CA ALA A 185 -3.27 -9.47 16.22
C ALA A 185 -4.57 -10.17 16.63
N ALA A 186 -5.35 -9.57 17.54
CA ALA A 186 -6.67 -10.10 17.94
C ALA A 186 -7.67 -10.06 16.77
N VAL A 187 -7.65 -8.99 15.95
CA VAL A 187 -8.46 -8.92 14.72
C VAL A 187 -8.08 -10.03 13.73
N GLU A 188 -6.79 -10.37 13.61
CA GLU A 188 -6.36 -11.49 12.75
C GLU A 188 -6.86 -12.83 13.26
N VAL A 189 -6.91 -13.06 14.57
CA VAL A 189 -7.52 -14.25 15.15
C VAL A 189 -9.03 -14.30 14.86
N LEU A 190 -9.72 -13.14 14.91
CA LEU A 190 -11.12 -13.06 14.49
C LEU A 190 -11.27 -13.37 13.00
N ARG A 191 -10.40 -12.78 12.14
CA ARG A 191 -10.37 -13.06 10.70
C ARG A 191 -10.18 -14.54 10.41
N LEU A 192 -9.26 -15.19 11.12
CA LEU A 192 -9.06 -16.65 11.05
C LEU A 192 -10.36 -17.41 11.35
N GLY A 193 -11.05 -17.06 12.43
CA GLY A 193 -12.31 -17.69 12.81
C GLY A 193 -13.44 -17.50 11.79
N VAL A 194 -13.52 -16.31 11.16
CA VAL A 194 -14.50 -16.04 10.09
C VAL A 194 -14.12 -16.78 8.81
N THR A 195 -12.84 -16.77 8.42
CA THR A 195 -12.32 -17.48 7.25
C THR A 195 -12.51 -18.99 7.35
N ALA A 196 -12.36 -19.57 8.55
CA ALA A 196 -12.60 -20.99 8.77
C ALA A 196 -14.05 -21.42 8.48
N ARG A 197 -15.01 -20.47 8.53
CA ARG A 197 -16.46 -20.74 8.32
C ARG A 197 -16.95 -20.43 6.90
N ILE A 198 -16.12 -19.89 6.01
CA ILE A 198 -16.53 -19.70 4.61
C ILE A 198 -16.55 -21.05 3.87
N PRO A 199 -17.41 -21.20 2.83
CA PRO A 199 -17.39 -22.37 1.99
C PRO A 199 -16.03 -22.54 1.32
N ASP A 200 -15.59 -23.77 1.20
CA ASP A 200 -14.40 -24.10 0.42
C ASP A 200 -14.75 -24.12 -1.07
N VAL A 201 -13.94 -23.47 -1.88
CA VAL A 201 -14.03 -23.54 -3.34
C VAL A 201 -12.83 -24.39 -3.77
N PRO A 202 -13.06 -25.59 -4.34
CA PRO A 202 -11.98 -26.47 -4.75
C PRO A 202 -11.03 -25.77 -5.71
N GLY A 203 -9.72 -25.97 -5.51
CA GLY A 203 -8.69 -25.47 -6.43
C GLY A 203 -8.79 -26.13 -7.81
N ALA A 204 -8.18 -25.52 -8.80
CA ALA A 204 -8.04 -26.11 -10.13
C ALA A 204 -7.08 -27.31 -10.08
N SER A 205 -7.19 -28.23 -11.03
CA SER A 205 -6.39 -29.46 -11.12
C SER A 205 -4.92 -29.26 -11.53
N THR A 206 -4.37 -28.06 -11.34
CA THR A 206 -2.97 -27.71 -11.61
C THR A 206 -2.04 -28.20 -10.51
N SER A 207 -0.85 -28.65 -10.86
CA SER A 207 0.13 -29.11 -9.87
C SER A 207 0.99 -27.96 -9.36
N LEU A 208 1.34 -27.96 -8.06
CA LEU A 208 2.24 -26.97 -7.45
C LEU A 208 3.59 -26.89 -8.22
N GLY A 209 4.10 -28.02 -8.69
CA GLY A 209 5.35 -28.05 -9.47
C GLY A 209 5.25 -27.32 -10.82
N SER A 210 4.07 -27.28 -11.46
CA SER A 210 3.88 -26.51 -12.70
C SER A 210 3.82 -25.01 -12.42
N VAL A 211 3.17 -24.61 -11.32
CA VAL A 211 3.11 -23.21 -10.87
C VAL A 211 4.50 -22.68 -10.55
N LEU A 212 5.27 -23.37 -9.72
CA LEU A 212 6.63 -22.94 -9.36
C LEU A 212 7.57 -22.86 -10.57
N ARG A 213 7.44 -23.77 -11.53
CA ARG A 213 8.25 -23.72 -12.78
C ARG A 213 7.86 -22.55 -13.69
N SER A 214 6.63 -22.07 -13.65
CA SER A 214 6.20 -20.95 -14.48
C SER A 214 6.67 -19.58 -13.95
N VAL A 215 6.96 -19.46 -12.64
CA VAL A 215 7.37 -18.20 -12.00
C VAL A 215 8.57 -17.53 -12.66
N PRO A 216 9.72 -18.21 -12.88
CA PRO A 216 10.87 -17.58 -13.55
C PRO A 216 10.55 -17.11 -14.97
N ALA A 217 9.73 -17.88 -15.70
CA ALA A 217 9.30 -17.52 -17.05
C ALA A 217 8.40 -16.26 -17.03
N THR A 218 7.50 -16.14 -16.07
CA THR A 218 6.63 -14.96 -15.90
C THR A 218 7.43 -13.72 -15.53
N ILE A 219 8.38 -13.85 -14.58
CA ILE A 219 9.28 -12.74 -14.22
C ILE A 219 10.12 -12.35 -15.44
N GLY A 220 10.70 -13.31 -16.14
CA GLY A 220 11.50 -13.06 -17.34
C GLY A 220 10.68 -12.44 -18.49
N ALA A 221 9.40 -12.78 -18.63
CA ALA A 221 8.50 -12.16 -19.60
C ALA A 221 8.20 -10.69 -19.20
N GLY A 222 7.94 -10.42 -17.92
CA GLY A 222 7.76 -9.06 -17.41
C GLY A 222 8.99 -8.19 -17.63
N LEU A 223 10.18 -8.67 -17.25
CA LEU A 223 11.42 -7.95 -17.44
C LEU A 223 11.71 -7.67 -18.92
N ARG A 224 11.48 -8.64 -19.81
CA ARG A 224 11.61 -8.44 -21.27
C ARG A 224 10.60 -7.43 -21.81
N LEU A 225 9.37 -7.43 -21.28
CA LEU A 225 8.35 -6.45 -21.64
C LEU A 225 8.77 -5.03 -21.25
N GLY A 226 9.28 -4.86 -20.03
CA GLY A 226 9.79 -3.57 -19.54
C GLY A 226 11.04 -3.10 -20.29
N ALA A 227 12.04 -3.99 -20.46
CA ALA A 227 13.29 -3.65 -21.13
C ALA A 227 13.15 -3.51 -22.66
N GLY A 228 12.21 -4.24 -23.27
CA GLY A 228 11.98 -4.25 -24.72
C GLY A 228 11.19 -3.04 -25.24
N ASN A 229 10.56 -2.25 -24.36
CA ASN A 229 9.80 -1.07 -24.74
C ASN A 229 10.20 0.13 -23.85
N ALA A 230 10.95 1.03 -24.41
CA ALA A 230 11.46 2.22 -23.70
C ALA A 230 10.33 3.09 -23.11
N LEU A 231 9.14 3.11 -23.74
CA LEU A 231 7.99 3.84 -23.21
C LEU A 231 7.38 3.13 -22.00
N VAL A 232 7.25 1.81 -22.03
CA VAL A 232 6.80 1.01 -20.88
C VAL A 232 7.77 1.20 -19.71
N LEU A 233 9.08 1.07 -19.95
CA LEU A 233 10.08 1.29 -18.89
C LEU A 233 9.96 2.69 -18.28
N ARG A 234 9.80 3.73 -19.12
CA ARG A 234 9.62 5.11 -18.65
C ARG A 234 8.37 5.27 -17.81
N LEU A 235 7.23 4.68 -18.22
CA LEU A 235 5.98 4.74 -17.48
C LEU A 235 6.06 3.98 -16.15
N LEU A 236 6.77 2.86 -16.11
CA LEU A 236 7.05 2.13 -14.86
C LEU A 236 7.91 2.96 -13.91
N LEU A 237 8.94 3.66 -14.42
CA LEU A 237 9.78 4.55 -13.61
C LEU A 237 8.98 5.77 -13.09
N ILE A 238 8.09 6.34 -13.88
CA ILE A 238 7.17 7.39 -13.42
C ILE A 238 6.25 6.86 -12.31
N GLY A 239 5.65 5.68 -12.51
CA GLY A 239 4.80 5.04 -11.51
C GLY A 239 5.56 4.66 -10.23
N SER A 240 6.85 4.32 -10.33
CA SER A 240 7.68 4.03 -9.17
C SER A 240 7.89 5.22 -8.22
N ALA A 241 7.81 6.45 -8.74
CA ALA A 241 7.90 7.64 -7.91
C ALA A 241 6.79 7.73 -6.85
N THR A 242 5.62 7.16 -7.12
CA THR A 242 4.56 7.01 -6.11
C THR A 242 5.02 6.08 -4.97
N GLY A 243 5.59 4.90 -5.30
CA GLY A 243 6.14 3.97 -4.31
C GLY A 243 7.25 4.58 -3.46
N VAL A 244 8.17 5.31 -4.10
CA VAL A 244 9.23 6.06 -3.42
C VAL A 244 8.64 7.08 -2.45
N THR A 245 7.68 7.88 -2.90
CA THR A 245 7.08 8.92 -2.05
C THR A 245 6.34 8.34 -0.87
N LEU A 246 5.55 7.26 -1.07
CA LEU A 246 4.86 6.57 0.03
C LEU A 246 5.87 5.95 1.01
N GLY A 247 6.84 5.18 0.54
CA GLY A 247 7.83 4.55 1.42
C GLY A 247 8.63 5.56 2.25
N VAL A 248 8.98 6.70 1.67
CA VAL A 248 9.66 7.78 2.39
C VAL A 248 8.74 8.46 3.40
N THR A 249 7.52 8.84 3.00
CA THR A 249 6.59 9.55 3.89
C THR A 249 6.13 8.67 5.07
N GLU A 250 5.86 7.40 4.84
CA GLU A 250 5.47 6.45 5.89
C GLU A 250 6.58 6.15 6.90
N LEU A 251 7.85 6.28 6.49
CA LEU A 251 8.99 6.06 7.37
C LEU A 251 9.43 7.34 8.08
N VAL A 252 9.66 8.42 7.32
CA VAL A 252 10.31 9.63 7.84
C VAL A 252 9.35 10.49 8.67
N THR A 253 8.06 10.56 8.28
CA THR A 253 7.09 11.43 8.97
C THR A 253 6.87 11.04 10.44
N PRO A 254 6.59 9.77 10.80
CA PRO A 254 6.41 9.42 12.22
C PRO A 254 7.71 9.62 13.02
N GLY A 255 8.88 9.34 12.43
CA GLY A 255 10.17 9.59 13.06
C GLY A 255 10.37 11.07 13.40
N TRP A 256 10.15 11.94 12.40
CA TRP A 256 10.25 13.40 12.58
C TRP A 256 9.21 13.94 13.58
N LEU A 257 7.98 13.45 13.57
CA LEU A 257 6.97 13.83 14.56
C LEU A 257 7.35 13.35 15.98
N GLY A 258 8.04 12.21 16.10
CA GLY A 258 8.61 11.73 17.36
C GLY A 258 9.66 12.67 17.94
N GLU A 259 10.47 13.31 17.08
CA GLU A 259 11.43 14.33 17.50
C GLU A 259 10.75 15.65 17.92
N LEU A 260 9.63 16.02 17.31
CA LEU A 260 8.86 17.23 17.64
C LEU A 260 8.01 17.08 18.89
N ALA A 261 7.54 15.90 19.19
CA ALA A 261 6.62 15.65 20.29
C ALA A 261 7.39 15.30 21.57
N SER A 262 6.87 15.75 22.70
CA SER A 262 7.43 15.41 24.02
C SER A 262 7.13 13.97 24.46
N GLN A 263 6.19 13.30 23.80
CA GLN A 263 5.71 11.95 24.12
C GLN A 263 5.42 11.19 22.82
N PRO A 264 5.80 9.90 22.70
CA PRO A 264 5.54 9.08 21.50
C PRO A 264 4.06 8.97 21.13
N GLU A 265 3.16 8.95 22.12
CA GLU A 265 1.72 8.86 21.92
C GLU A 265 1.15 10.13 21.25
N ARG A 266 1.71 11.31 21.56
CA ARG A 266 1.36 12.56 20.87
C ARG A 266 1.84 12.60 19.44
N ALA A 267 3.04 12.04 19.16
CA ALA A 267 3.53 11.85 17.82
C ALA A 267 2.61 10.90 17.03
N ALA A 268 2.14 9.82 17.66
CA ALA A 268 1.20 8.88 17.06
C ALA A 268 -0.12 9.56 16.68
N LEU A 269 -0.68 10.39 17.58
CA LEU A 269 -1.89 11.16 17.29
C LEU A 269 -1.68 12.14 16.13
N ALA A 270 -0.57 12.89 16.13
CA ALA A 270 -0.25 13.82 15.06
C ALA A 270 -0.10 13.11 13.71
N TYR A 271 0.59 11.95 13.70
CA TYR A 271 0.74 11.14 12.50
C TYR A 271 -0.60 10.54 12.03
N ALA A 272 -1.44 10.06 12.96
CA ALA A 272 -2.79 9.57 12.61
C ALA A 272 -3.63 10.66 11.94
N ALA A 273 -3.58 11.89 12.44
CA ALA A 273 -4.26 13.02 11.83
C ALA A 273 -3.74 13.31 10.42
N LEU A 274 -2.42 13.39 10.23
CA LEU A 274 -1.80 13.61 8.92
C LEU A 274 -2.15 12.48 7.94
N ALA A 275 -2.03 11.22 8.36
CA ALA A 275 -2.32 10.06 7.52
C ALA A 275 -3.81 10.03 7.11
N THR A 276 -4.72 10.32 8.03
CA THR A 276 -6.17 10.36 7.75
C THR A 276 -6.50 11.46 6.73
N VAL A 277 -5.92 12.66 6.90
CA VAL A 277 -6.07 13.75 5.93
C VAL A 277 -5.44 13.39 4.60
N GLY A 278 -4.28 12.71 4.60
CA GLY A 278 -3.64 12.18 3.41
C GLY A 278 -4.53 11.21 2.64
N PHE A 279 -5.09 10.20 3.30
CA PHE A 279 -6.01 9.24 2.66
C PHE A 279 -7.27 9.91 2.11
N ALA A 280 -7.83 10.90 2.81
CA ALA A 280 -8.96 11.67 2.29
C ALA A 280 -8.57 12.49 1.04
N ALA A 281 -7.37 13.07 1.03
CA ALA A 281 -6.84 13.81 -0.11
C ALA A 281 -6.55 12.88 -1.31
N ASP A 282 -6.03 11.67 -1.08
CA ASP A 282 -5.81 10.65 -2.11
C ASP A 282 -7.12 10.25 -2.79
N ALA A 283 -8.14 9.93 -1.99
CA ALA A 283 -9.47 9.61 -2.49
C ALA A 283 -10.08 10.77 -3.30
N LEU A 284 -9.94 12.01 -2.82
CA LEU A 284 -10.38 13.21 -3.53
C LEU A 284 -9.60 13.37 -4.85
N GLY A 285 -8.30 13.15 -4.84
CA GLY A 285 -7.45 13.16 -6.02
C GLY A 285 -7.93 12.17 -7.08
N ALA A 286 -8.20 10.94 -6.68
CA ALA A 286 -8.74 9.90 -7.57
C ALA A 286 -10.09 10.31 -8.20
N LEU A 287 -10.99 10.91 -7.40
CA LEU A 287 -12.28 11.45 -7.88
C LEU A 287 -12.11 12.62 -8.86
N LEU A 288 -11.08 13.44 -8.69
CA LEU A 288 -10.79 14.59 -9.56
C LEU A 288 -10.00 14.22 -10.82
N ALA A 289 -9.39 13.04 -10.89
CA ALA A 289 -8.57 12.60 -12.03
C ALA A 289 -9.32 12.68 -13.39
N PRO A 290 -10.60 12.26 -13.52
CA PRO A 290 -11.33 12.40 -14.78
C PRO A 290 -11.56 13.85 -15.19
N VAL A 291 -11.67 14.77 -14.24
CA VAL A 291 -11.83 16.21 -14.51
C VAL A 291 -10.50 16.79 -15.04
N ALA A 292 -9.38 16.46 -14.38
CA ALA A 292 -8.05 16.84 -14.81
C ALA A 292 -7.77 16.31 -16.23
N ARG A 293 -8.10 15.03 -16.47
CA ARG A 293 -7.93 14.37 -17.78
C ARG A 293 -8.73 15.08 -18.88
N ARG A 294 -9.98 15.46 -18.59
CA ARG A 294 -10.83 16.20 -19.57
C ARG A 294 -10.30 17.60 -19.87
N ARG A 295 -9.89 18.35 -18.84
CA ARG A 295 -9.38 19.73 -19.00
C ARG A 295 -8.04 19.80 -19.71
N LEU A 296 -7.16 18.84 -19.43
CA LEU A 296 -5.78 18.83 -19.96
C LEU A 296 -5.65 18.03 -21.27
N GLN A 297 -6.74 17.46 -21.76
CA GLN A 297 -6.92 16.81 -23.07
C GLN A 297 -6.06 15.57 -23.32
N THR A 298 -4.84 15.47 -22.76
CA THR A 298 -3.96 14.31 -22.93
C THR A 298 -3.64 13.69 -21.57
N PRO A 299 -3.52 12.33 -21.50
CA PRO A 299 -3.16 11.66 -20.23
C PRO A 299 -1.77 12.08 -19.72
N ALA A 300 -0.82 12.36 -20.63
CA ALA A 300 0.52 12.81 -20.25
C ALA A 300 0.51 14.19 -19.57
N ARG A 301 -0.28 15.17 -20.10
CA ARG A 301 -0.45 16.48 -19.47
C ARG A 301 -1.17 16.38 -18.13
N ALA A 302 -2.21 15.53 -18.05
CA ALA A 302 -2.90 15.29 -16.80
C ALA A 302 -1.96 14.69 -15.74
N SER A 303 -1.20 13.63 -16.08
CA SER A 303 -0.20 13.05 -15.19
C SER A 303 0.86 14.07 -14.76
N ALA A 304 1.37 14.91 -15.68
CA ALA A 304 2.36 15.93 -15.35
C ALA A 304 1.82 16.98 -14.37
N ALA A 305 0.61 17.48 -14.57
CA ALA A 305 0.00 18.47 -13.69
C ALA A 305 -0.21 17.94 -12.25
N VAL A 306 -0.72 16.71 -12.11
CA VAL A 306 -0.96 16.14 -10.79
C VAL A 306 0.35 15.70 -10.10
N THR A 307 1.37 15.27 -10.86
CA THR A 307 2.72 15.01 -10.35
C THR A 307 3.39 16.31 -9.87
N ALA A 308 3.15 17.44 -10.54
CA ALA A 308 3.63 18.74 -10.08
C ALA A 308 3.01 19.15 -8.72
N ILE A 309 1.74 18.81 -8.46
CA ILE A 309 1.10 19.03 -7.16
C ILE A 309 1.78 18.14 -6.09
N ALA A 310 2.02 16.86 -6.38
CA ALA A 310 2.72 15.96 -5.46
C ALA A 310 4.16 16.44 -5.18
N LEU A 311 4.87 16.94 -6.20
CA LEU A 311 6.20 17.52 -6.03
C LEU A 311 6.16 18.76 -5.12
N ALA A 312 5.21 19.66 -5.33
CA ALA A 312 5.06 20.85 -4.46
C ALA A 312 4.78 20.43 -3.01
N GLY A 313 3.95 19.42 -2.79
CA GLY A 313 3.73 18.83 -1.47
C GLY A 313 5.01 18.23 -0.87
N SER A 314 5.80 17.47 -1.65
CA SER A 314 7.07 16.89 -1.19
C SER A 314 8.09 17.96 -0.80
N LEU A 315 8.17 19.07 -1.56
CA LEU A 315 8.97 20.25 -1.18
C LEU A 315 8.44 20.89 0.12
N GLY A 316 7.12 20.92 0.30
CA GLY A 316 6.49 21.39 1.53
C GLY A 316 6.89 20.56 2.75
N LEU A 317 7.04 19.22 2.62
CA LEU A 317 7.53 18.35 3.70
C LEU A 317 9.01 18.62 4.04
N VAL A 318 9.84 18.85 3.03
CA VAL A 318 11.24 19.29 3.25
C VAL A 318 11.28 20.61 4.02
N ALA A 319 10.45 21.59 3.64
CA ALA A 319 10.36 22.86 4.33
C ALA A 319 9.82 22.71 5.77
N ALA A 320 8.74 21.95 5.95
CA ALA A 320 8.15 21.69 7.26
C ALA A 320 9.14 21.04 8.24
N SER A 321 9.98 20.12 7.76
CA SER A 321 10.96 19.43 8.59
C SER A 321 12.11 20.32 9.09
N SER A 322 12.26 21.53 8.53
CA SER A 322 13.21 22.57 8.99
C SER A 322 12.59 23.54 10.00
N MET A 323 11.29 23.40 10.27
CA MET A 323 10.52 24.25 11.17
C MET A 323 10.27 23.52 12.50
N GLY A 324 9.88 24.28 13.53
CA GLY A 324 9.47 23.73 14.83
C GLY A 324 8.04 24.11 15.21
N GLY A 325 7.48 23.38 16.13
CA GLY A 325 6.19 23.68 16.75
C GLY A 325 4.98 23.67 15.79
N LEU A 326 3.98 24.50 16.08
CA LEU A 326 2.72 24.56 15.32
C LEU A 326 2.89 24.94 13.83
N PRO A 327 3.78 25.87 13.44
CA PRO A 327 4.03 26.15 12.02
C PRO A 327 4.51 24.94 11.22
N ALA A 328 5.35 24.08 11.81
CA ALA A 328 5.80 22.83 11.19
C ALA A 328 4.63 21.90 10.90
N LEU A 329 3.73 21.71 11.87
CA LEU A 329 2.55 20.84 11.73
C LEU A 329 1.55 21.41 10.70
N ALA A 330 1.33 22.71 10.67
CA ALA A 330 0.44 23.35 9.67
C ALA A 330 1.01 23.20 8.25
N CYS A 331 2.31 23.43 8.07
CA CYS A 331 3.01 23.24 6.81
C CYS A 331 2.94 21.76 6.38
N ALA A 332 3.20 20.82 7.30
CA ALA A 332 3.12 19.38 7.02
C ALA A 332 1.69 18.97 6.63
N GLY A 333 0.65 19.48 7.29
CA GLY A 333 -0.74 19.20 6.95
C GLY A 333 -1.08 19.59 5.52
N THR A 334 -0.72 20.80 5.11
CA THR A 334 -0.94 21.29 3.74
C THR A 334 -0.10 20.53 2.72
N ALA A 335 1.14 20.18 3.08
CA ALA A 335 2.04 19.38 2.27
C ALA A 335 1.49 17.96 2.06
N TYR A 336 0.98 17.30 3.11
CA TYR A 336 0.33 15.99 3.03
C TYR A 336 -0.87 16.00 2.08
N VAL A 337 -1.75 17.01 2.20
CA VAL A 337 -2.88 17.18 1.27
C VAL A 337 -2.38 17.25 -0.16
N ALA A 338 -1.35 18.06 -0.45
CA ALA A 338 -0.82 18.22 -1.81
C ALA A 338 -0.17 16.93 -2.33
N VAL A 339 0.65 16.24 -1.51
CA VAL A 339 1.26 14.95 -1.89
C VAL A 339 0.17 13.95 -2.25
N PHE A 340 -0.73 13.64 -1.34
CA PHE A 340 -1.69 12.56 -1.50
C PHE A 340 -2.77 12.88 -2.54
N LEU A 341 -3.20 14.14 -2.65
CA LEU A 341 -4.08 14.59 -3.75
C LEU A 341 -3.42 14.34 -5.12
N GLY A 342 -2.14 14.68 -5.24
CA GLY A 342 -1.38 14.45 -6.46
C GLY A 342 -1.20 12.96 -6.77
N LEU A 343 -0.88 12.13 -5.76
CA LEU A 343 -0.71 10.68 -5.92
C LEU A 343 -2.03 10.00 -6.33
N GLY A 344 -3.13 10.28 -5.64
CA GLY A 344 -4.44 9.73 -5.97
C GLY A 344 -4.93 10.12 -7.36
N ALA A 345 -4.66 11.37 -7.77
CA ALA A 345 -5.03 11.85 -9.10
C ALA A 345 -4.12 11.29 -10.22
N ALA A 346 -2.90 10.82 -9.93
CA ALA A 346 -1.95 10.35 -10.94
C ALA A 346 -2.29 8.94 -11.46
N GLY A 347 -2.89 8.08 -10.65
CA GLY A 347 -3.15 6.68 -10.97
C GLY A 347 -3.93 6.49 -12.29
N PRO A 348 -5.14 7.05 -12.45
CA PRO A 348 -5.96 6.83 -13.63
C PRO A 348 -5.32 7.27 -14.95
N PRO A 349 -4.77 8.50 -15.12
CA PRO A 349 -4.18 8.91 -16.40
C PRO A 349 -2.86 8.18 -16.70
N LEU A 350 -2.08 7.80 -15.68
CA LEU A 350 -0.88 6.99 -15.86
C LEU A 350 -1.25 5.56 -16.28
N GLY A 351 -2.30 5.00 -15.68
CA GLY A 351 -2.86 3.69 -16.06
C GLY A 351 -3.34 3.69 -17.51
N GLU A 352 -4.03 4.75 -17.98
CA GLU A 352 -4.45 4.91 -19.38
C GLU A 352 -3.24 4.84 -20.32
N LEU A 353 -2.13 5.55 -19.99
CA LEU A 353 -0.90 5.50 -20.78
C LEU A 353 -0.28 4.10 -20.80
N LEU A 354 -0.21 3.44 -19.65
CA LEU A 354 0.44 2.15 -19.50
C LEU A 354 -0.34 1.03 -20.20
N HIS A 355 -1.66 0.98 -19.99
CA HIS A 355 -2.52 -0.04 -20.62
C HIS A 355 -2.64 0.12 -22.14
N GLY A 356 -2.45 1.32 -22.67
CA GLY A 356 -2.38 1.58 -24.10
C GLY A 356 -1.15 1.00 -24.81
N GLN A 357 -0.14 0.53 -24.05
CA GLN A 357 1.12 0.00 -24.61
C GLN A 357 1.13 -1.52 -24.77
N VAL A 358 0.13 -2.24 -24.26
CA VAL A 358 0.14 -3.71 -24.27
C VAL A 358 -1.24 -4.28 -24.61
N ASP A 359 -1.23 -5.43 -25.29
CA ASP A 359 -2.41 -6.21 -25.56
C ASP A 359 -3.03 -6.78 -24.27
N SER A 360 -4.32 -7.13 -24.32
CA SER A 360 -5.06 -7.67 -23.16
C SER A 360 -4.38 -8.88 -22.51
N GLN A 361 -3.74 -9.75 -23.28
CA GLN A 361 -3.02 -10.94 -22.80
C GLN A 361 -1.78 -10.61 -21.95
N LYS A 362 -1.17 -9.44 -22.16
CA LYS A 362 0.05 -9.02 -21.44
C LYS A 362 -0.25 -8.08 -20.26
N ARG A 363 -1.51 -7.66 -20.08
CA ARG A 363 -1.89 -6.70 -19.02
C ARG A 363 -1.61 -7.23 -17.63
N ALA A 364 -1.92 -8.51 -17.36
CA ALA A 364 -1.65 -9.13 -16.06
C ALA A 364 -0.15 -9.11 -15.72
N THR A 365 0.72 -9.48 -16.69
CA THR A 365 2.18 -9.44 -16.52
C THR A 365 2.69 -8.02 -16.28
N LEU A 366 2.11 -7.03 -16.97
CA LEU A 366 2.47 -5.62 -16.80
C LEU A 366 2.08 -5.09 -15.42
N LEU A 367 0.89 -5.43 -14.92
CA LEU A 367 0.44 -5.04 -13.58
C LEU A 367 1.31 -5.67 -12.48
N SER A 368 1.67 -6.95 -12.63
CA SER A 368 2.60 -7.60 -11.69
C SER A 368 3.98 -6.95 -11.71
N LEU A 369 4.50 -6.58 -12.89
CA LEU A 369 5.76 -5.85 -13.00
C LEU A 369 5.67 -4.46 -12.37
N GLN A 370 4.57 -3.75 -12.57
CA GLN A 370 4.31 -2.45 -11.95
C GLN A 370 4.29 -2.55 -10.42
N SER A 371 3.58 -3.53 -9.86
CA SER A 371 3.54 -3.79 -8.41
C SER A 371 4.94 -4.09 -7.86
N LEU A 372 5.70 -4.95 -8.55
CA LEU A 372 7.06 -5.30 -8.14
C LEU A 372 8.00 -4.08 -8.15
N VAL A 373 7.97 -3.29 -9.23
CA VAL A 373 8.79 -2.07 -9.35
C VAL A 373 8.41 -1.07 -8.26
N PHE A 374 7.11 -0.84 -8.04
CA PHE A 374 6.60 0.03 -6.98
C PHE A 374 7.11 -0.39 -5.59
N GLN A 375 7.03 -1.67 -5.25
CA GLN A 375 7.44 -2.17 -3.93
C GLN A 375 8.97 -2.11 -3.73
N ILE A 376 9.75 -2.54 -4.73
CA ILE A 376 11.22 -2.55 -4.61
C ILE A 376 11.77 -1.13 -4.55
N THR A 377 11.27 -0.22 -5.40
CA THR A 377 11.74 1.17 -5.41
C THR A 377 11.33 1.92 -4.15
N GLY A 378 10.10 1.69 -3.66
CA GLY A 378 9.62 2.24 -2.40
C GLY A 378 10.45 1.78 -1.20
N ALA A 379 10.71 0.48 -1.09
CA ALA A 379 11.54 -0.08 -0.03
C ALA A 379 12.99 0.40 -0.10
N GLY A 380 13.61 0.41 -1.29
CA GLY A 380 14.96 0.91 -1.48
C GLY A 380 15.09 2.40 -1.13
N ALA A 381 14.11 3.20 -1.54
CA ALA A 381 14.06 4.62 -1.22
C ALA A 381 13.85 4.87 0.29
N ALA A 382 13.02 4.07 0.96
CA ALA A 382 12.84 4.14 2.41
C ALA A 382 14.14 3.84 3.14
N VAL A 383 14.91 2.82 2.72
CA VAL A 383 16.23 2.52 3.29
C VAL A 383 17.19 3.69 3.11
N LEU A 384 17.26 4.26 1.89
CA LEU A 384 18.11 5.42 1.61
C LEU A 384 17.66 6.63 2.44
N ALA A 385 16.38 6.93 2.49
CA ALA A 385 15.81 8.03 3.26
C ALA A 385 16.05 7.86 4.76
N GLY A 386 15.86 6.65 5.32
CA GLY A 386 16.16 6.35 6.72
C GLY A 386 17.64 6.58 7.06
N TRP A 387 18.54 6.10 6.19
CA TRP A 387 19.98 6.31 6.36
C TRP A 387 20.38 7.79 6.29
N LEU A 388 19.82 8.55 5.35
CA LEU A 388 20.05 9.98 5.23
C LEU A 388 19.49 10.73 6.43
N THR A 389 18.27 10.40 6.87
CA THR A 389 17.63 11.05 8.03
C THR A 389 18.46 10.90 9.29
N VAL A 390 19.01 9.72 9.56
CA VAL A 390 19.86 9.48 10.74
C VAL A 390 21.15 10.30 10.69
N ARG A 391 21.71 10.58 9.50
CA ARG A 391 22.98 11.30 9.34
C ARG A 391 22.84 12.81 9.23
N THR A 392 21.77 13.28 8.59
CA THR A 392 21.66 14.68 8.16
C THR A 392 20.33 15.34 8.52
N GLY A 393 19.41 14.56 9.12
CA GLY A 393 18.09 15.03 9.54
C GLY A 393 16.95 14.71 8.57
N PRO A 394 15.70 14.95 9.00
CA PRO A 394 14.48 14.54 8.27
C PRO A 394 14.34 15.20 6.90
N SER A 395 14.83 16.41 6.72
CA SER A 395 14.79 17.13 5.43
C SER A 395 15.49 16.38 4.31
N ALA A 396 16.62 15.72 4.61
CA ALA A 396 17.33 14.90 3.63
C ALA A 396 16.58 13.61 3.29
N GLY A 397 15.88 13.02 4.26
CA GLY A 397 14.98 11.90 4.02
C GLY A 397 13.86 12.29 3.05
N PHE A 398 13.14 13.37 3.31
CA PHE A 398 12.07 13.86 2.42
C PHE A 398 12.59 14.31 1.04
N ALA A 399 13.84 14.78 0.93
CA ALA A 399 14.44 15.14 -0.35
C ALA A 399 14.53 13.96 -1.33
N VAL A 400 14.58 12.71 -0.84
CA VAL A 400 14.53 11.50 -1.70
C VAL A 400 13.20 11.41 -2.46
N ALA A 401 12.07 11.64 -1.76
CA ALA A 401 10.74 11.68 -2.40
C ALA A 401 10.65 12.84 -3.38
N THR A 402 11.12 14.01 -2.99
CA THR A 402 11.15 15.22 -3.83
C THR A 402 11.94 14.99 -5.12
N ALA A 403 13.14 14.43 -5.03
CA ALA A 403 13.97 14.11 -6.20
C ALA A 403 13.29 13.11 -7.15
N SER A 404 12.62 12.10 -6.59
CA SER A 404 11.88 11.12 -7.37
C SER A 404 10.68 11.74 -8.11
N MET A 405 9.90 12.60 -7.44
CA MET A 405 8.78 13.32 -8.08
C MET A 405 9.27 14.30 -9.14
N ALA A 406 10.39 14.99 -8.92
CA ALA A 406 11.01 15.88 -9.91
C ALA A 406 11.46 15.11 -11.15
N ALA A 407 12.08 13.93 -10.97
CA ALA A 407 12.47 13.07 -12.09
C ALA A 407 11.25 12.56 -12.87
N ALA A 408 10.19 12.13 -12.19
CA ALA A 408 8.94 11.70 -12.81
C ALA A 408 8.31 12.83 -13.62
N LEU A 409 8.26 14.06 -13.07
CA LEU A 409 7.73 15.24 -13.76
C LEU A 409 8.56 15.58 -15.00
N ALA A 410 9.89 15.54 -14.91
CA ALA A 410 10.77 15.78 -16.06
C ALA A 410 10.56 14.75 -17.18
N MET A 411 10.39 13.47 -16.82
CA MET A 411 10.05 12.42 -17.78
C MET A 411 8.70 12.68 -18.47
N LEU A 412 7.66 13.06 -17.70
CA LEU A 412 6.34 13.40 -18.26
C LEU A 412 6.39 14.63 -19.16
N ALA A 413 7.10 15.70 -18.76
CA ALA A 413 7.29 16.90 -19.56
C ALA A 413 7.93 16.58 -20.92
N SER A 414 8.93 15.70 -20.95
CA SER A 414 9.56 15.27 -22.20
C SER A 414 8.63 14.47 -23.13
N MET A 415 7.56 13.86 -22.60
CA MET A 415 6.55 13.18 -23.40
C MET A 415 5.54 14.16 -23.98
N THR A 416 5.21 15.24 -23.24
CA THR A 416 4.26 16.26 -23.70
C THR A 416 4.84 17.15 -24.80
N SER A 417 6.14 17.45 -24.75
CA SER A 417 6.83 18.28 -25.77
C SER A 417 6.96 17.59 -27.13
N ARG A 418 7.07 16.26 -27.16
CA ARG A 418 7.16 15.48 -28.41
C ARG A 418 5.82 15.28 -29.12
N ALA A 419 4.70 15.48 -28.41
CA ALA A 419 3.36 15.38 -28.95
C ALA A 419 2.81 16.70 -29.53
N ALA A 420 3.52 17.80 -29.43
CA ALA A 420 3.16 19.06 -30.10
C ALA A 420 3.37 18.90 -31.63
N PRO A 421 2.35 19.17 -32.49
CA PRO A 421 2.57 19.22 -33.94
C PRO A 421 3.67 20.24 -34.24
N PRO A 422 4.50 20.03 -35.32
CA PRO A 422 5.40 21.06 -35.74
C PRO A 422 4.56 22.32 -36.05
N GLU A 423 4.91 23.45 -35.44
CA GLU A 423 4.38 24.76 -35.83
C GLU A 423 4.55 24.83 -37.34
N THR A 424 3.42 24.84 -38.05
CA THR A 424 3.44 25.18 -39.48
C THR A 424 4.03 26.57 -39.58
N ALA A 425 5.30 26.65 -39.99
CA ALA A 425 5.94 27.89 -40.39
C ALA A 425 5.04 28.45 -41.48
N GLY A 426 4.17 29.37 -41.09
CA GLY A 426 3.36 30.18 -42.00
C GLY A 426 4.30 31.06 -42.76
N GLY A 427 4.39 30.78 -44.08
CA GLY A 427 4.91 31.73 -45.05
C GLY A 427 3.92 32.88 -45.31
#